data_66b8deed7bb0420004e6781fb9766b2b
#
_entry.id   66b8deed7bb0420004e6781fb9766b2b
#
_cell.length_a   1.000
_cell.length_b   1.000
_cell.length_c   1.000
_cell.angle_alpha   90.00
_cell.angle_beta   90.00
_cell.angle_gamma   90.00
#
_symmetry.space_group_name_H-M   'P 1'
#
loop_
_entity.id
_entity.type
_entity.pdbx_description
1 polymer ?
#
loop_
_entity_poly.entity_id
_entity_poly.type
_entity_poly.pdbx_seq_one_letter_code
_entity_poly.pdbx_strand_id
1 'polypeptide(L)'
;MKHNKIIILGGGSAGWMTAATLIKAFPKKDITVIESPNIKTVGVGESTLGSINDWLDFLEIKDKDFMPFTKASYKLSIRFEDFYKKGDKGFHYPFGRVYENEQVGRKEFWFFKKKFYPKTKLSNYANSISPQMALVNNNVLFKNENNEIPNFNFKDH
;
A
#
# COMPACT_ATOMS: atom_id res chain seq x y z
N MET A 1 24.58 -31.40 -8.55
CA MET A 1 24.49 -30.57 -9.78
C MET A 1 24.11 -29.15 -9.39
N LYS A 2 24.88 -28.13 -9.74
CA LYS A 2 24.47 -26.73 -9.53
C LYS A 2 23.66 -26.30 -10.73
N HIS A 3 22.33 -26.21 -10.62
CA HIS A 3 21.51 -25.64 -11.66
C HIS A 3 21.76 -24.12 -11.74
N ASN A 4 22.22 -23.64 -12.88
CA ASN A 4 22.53 -22.23 -13.10
C ASN A 4 21.39 -21.48 -13.78
N LYS A 5 20.44 -22.19 -14.37
CA LYS A 5 19.30 -21.61 -15.10
C LYS A 5 18.02 -21.76 -14.31
N ILE A 6 17.23 -20.68 -14.29
CA ILE A 6 15.89 -20.65 -13.72
C ILE A 6 14.95 -20.13 -14.81
N ILE A 7 13.89 -20.88 -15.08
CA ILE A 7 12.87 -20.50 -16.06
C ILE A 7 11.61 -20.16 -15.30
N ILE A 8 11.02 -19.00 -15.59
CA ILE A 8 9.75 -18.53 -15.07
C ILE A 8 8.74 -18.61 -16.22
N LEU A 9 7.71 -19.40 -16.06
CA LEU A 9 6.66 -19.53 -17.05
C LEU A 9 5.47 -18.64 -16.65
N GLY A 10 5.25 -17.59 -17.42
CA GLY A 10 4.19 -16.60 -17.24
C GLY A 10 4.73 -15.18 -17.10
N GLY A 11 4.28 -14.27 -17.96
CA GLY A 11 4.68 -12.86 -18.04
C GLY A 11 3.69 -11.90 -17.39
N GLY A 12 2.86 -12.37 -16.46
CA GLY A 12 2.01 -11.50 -15.63
C GLY A 12 2.79 -10.84 -14.48
N SER A 13 2.10 -10.04 -13.67
CA SER A 13 2.69 -9.31 -12.53
C SER A 13 3.52 -10.25 -11.63
N ALA A 14 2.99 -11.41 -11.27
CA ALA A 14 3.70 -12.38 -10.43
C ALA A 14 4.99 -12.90 -11.08
N GLY A 15 4.97 -13.18 -12.38
CA GLY A 15 6.14 -13.66 -13.11
C GLY A 15 7.26 -12.62 -13.16
N TRP A 16 6.93 -11.39 -13.49
CA TRP A 16 7.91 -10.29 -13.54
C TRP A 16 8.42 -9.90 -12.15
N MET A 17 7.57 -9.87 -11.12
CA MET A 17 8.02 -9.64 -9.74
C MET A 17 8.95 -10.76 -9.26
N THR A 18 8.64 -12.02 -9.60
CA THR A 18 9.51 -13.16 -9.29
C THR A 18 10.86 -13.02 -10.01
N ALA A 19 10.87 -12.64 -11.29
CA ALA A 19 12.10 -12.44 -12.05
C ALA A 19 12.97 -11.36 -11.41
N ALA A 20 12.40 -10.21 -11.08
CA ALA A 20 13.12 -9.10 -10.43
C ALA A 20 13.71 -9.53 -9.09
N THR A 21 12.94 -10.26 -8.27
CA THR A 21 13.41 -10.80 -6.99
C THR A 21 14.57 -11.76 -7.17
N LEU A 22 14.47 -12.69 -8.11
CA LEU A 22 15.48 -13.72 -8.33
C LEU A 22 16.78 -13.15 -8.92
N ILE A 23 16.69 -12.16 -9.82
CA ILE A 23 17.87 -11.47 -10.35
C ILE A 23 18.63 -10.77 -9.23
N LYS A 24 17.91 -10.08 -8.34
CA LYS A 24 18.53 -9.40 -7.19
C LYS A 24 19.13 -10.39 -6.20
N ALA A 25 18.40 -11.46 -5.87
CA ALA A 25 18.83 -12.46 -4.88
C ALA A 25 19.95 -13.36 -5.41
N PHE A 26 19.97 -13.64 -6.70
CA PHE A 26 20.89 -14.58 -7.33
C PHE A 26 21.56 -14.01 -8.60
N PRO A 27 22.41 -12.97 -8.47
CA PRO A 27 22.95 -12.23 -9.61
C PRO A 27 23.83 -13.07 -10.55
N LYS A 28 24.21 -14.28 -10.14
CA LYS A 28 25.01 -15.23 -10.96
C LYS A 28 24.15 -16.29 -11.67
N LYS A 29 22.83 -16.23 -11.52
CA LYS A 29 21.91 -17.15 -12.17
C LYS A 29 21.42 -16.58 -13.49
N ASP A 30 21.21 -17.44 -14.45
CA ASP A 30 20.57 -17.14 -15.72
C ASP A 30 19.04 -17.27 -15.53
N ILE A 31 18.33 -16.16 -15.58
CA ILE A 31 16.89 -16.10 -15.32
C ILE A 31 16.16 -15.74 -16.62
N THR A 32 15.30 -16.62 -17.05
CA THR A 32 14.51 -16.47 -18.28
C THR A 32 13.03 -16.44 -17.96
N VAL A 33 12.33 -15.41 -18.44
CA VAL A 33 10.86 -15.35 -18.40
C VAL A 33 10.33 -15.78 -19.76
N ILE A 34 9.40 -16.71 -19.77
CA ILE A 34 8.69 -17.15 -20.95
C ILE A 34 7.24 -16.68 -20.86
N GLU A 35 6.80 -15.88 -21.80
CA GLU A 35 5.43 -15.39 -21.87
C GLU A 35 4.81 -15.63 -23.26
N SER A 36 3.49 -15.69 -23.30
CA SER A 36 2.75 -15.83 -24.55
C SER A 36 2.51 -14.45 -25.18
N PRO A 37 2.81 -14.25 -26.46
CA PRO A 37 2.50 -13.00 -27.14
C PRO A 37 0.98 -12.78 -27.32
N ASN A 38 0.19 -13.84 -27.16
CA ASN A 38 -1.25 -13.81 -27.36
C ASN A 38 -2.05 -13.61 -26.08
N ILE A 39 -1.42 -13.75 -24.92
CA ILE A 39 -2.07 -13.59 -23.60
C ILE A 39 -1.60 -12.27 -23.02
N LYS A 40 -2.48 -11.29 -23.01
CA LYS A 40 -2.19 -10.00 -22.39
C LYS A 40 -2.20 -10.13 -20.88
N THR A 41 -1.39 -9.31 -20.19
CA THR A 41 -1.48 -9.15 -18.74
C THR A 41 -2.90 -8.73 -18.36
N VAL A 42 -3.53 -9.53 -17.51
CA VAL A 42 -4.86 -9.24 -17.03
C VAL A 42 -4.73 -8.28 -15.84
N GLY A 43 -5.20 -7.05 -16.03
CA GLY A 43 -5.25 -6.04 -14.96
C GLY A 43 -6.55 -5.26 -15.09
N VAL A 44 -7.37 -5.30 -14.07
CA VAL A 44 -8.65 -4.56 -13.99
C VAL A 44 -8.59 -3.40 -13.00
N GLY A 45 -7.38 -2.98 -12.67
CA GLY A 45 -7.08 -2.07 -11.58
C GLY A 45 -6.41 -2.86 -10.45
N GLU A 46 -5.18 -2.47 -10.12
CA GLU A 46 -4.38 -3.16 -9.12
C GLU A 46 -4.05 -2.20 -7.98
N SER A 47 -4.14 -2.74 -6.78
CA SER A 47 -3.86 -2.01 -5.57
C SER A 47 -2.97 -2.89 -4.69
N THR A 48 -1.82 -2.36 -4.32
CA THR A 48 -0.83 -3.08 -3.51
C THR A 48 -1.15 -3.00 -2.02
N LEU A 49 -0.56 -3.91 -1.26
CA LEU A 49 -0.52 -3.87 0.20
C LEU A 49 0.79 -3.23 0.68
N GLY A 50 0.88 -2.90 1.96
CA GLY A 50 2.07 -2.27 2.55
C GLY A 50 3.37 -3.05 2.34
N SER A 51 3.29 -4.38 2.22
CA SER A 51 4.45 -5.25 1.93
C SER A 51 5.14 -4.97 0.59
N ILE A 52 4.50 -4.22 -0.31
CA ILE A 52 5.16 -3.77 -1.55
C ILE A 52 6.37 -2.89 -1.26
N ASN A 53 6.32 -2.09 -0.19
CA ASN A 53 7.42 -1.21 0.18
C ASN A 53 8.67 -2.00 0.54
N ASP A 54 8.52 -3.08 1.32
CA ASP A 54 9.64 -3.96 1.68
C ASP A 54 10.27 -4.62 0.44
N TRP A 55 9.45 -4.96 -0.54
CA TRP A 55 9.90 -5.55 -1.80
C TRP A 55 10.62 -4.52 -2.68
N LEU A 56 10.11 -3.30 -2.80
CA LEU A 56 10.76 -2.21 -3.53
C LEU A 56 12.08 -1.82 -2.88
N ASP A 57 12.13 -1.76 -1.56
CA ASP A 57 13.36 -1.53 -0.80
C ASP A 57 14.40 -2.63 -1.04
N PHE A 58 13.97 -3.89 -1.05
CA PHE A 58 14.85 -5.02 -1.39
C PHE A 58 15.44 -4.89 -2.80
N LEU A 59 14.65 -4.43 -3.75
CA LEU A 59 15.10 -4.18 -5.12
C LEU A 59 15.87 -2.86 -5.29
N GLU A 60 15.90 -2.00 -4.26
CA GLU A 60 16.47 -0.65 -4.32
C GLU A 60 15.78 0.26 -5.34
N ILE A 61 14.48 0.03 -5.58
CA ILE A 61 13.63 0.83 -6.47
C ILE A 61 12.91 1.89 -5.63
N LYS A 62 13.06 3.16 -6.02
CA LYS A 62 12.39 4.29 -5.36
C LYS A 62 11.11 4.67 -6.08
N ASP A 63 10.18 5.28 -5.37
CA ASP A 63 8.90 5.73 -5.94
C ASP A 63 9.08 6.58 -7.19
N LYS A 64 10.05 7.49 -7.20
CA LYS A 64 10.38 8.33 -8.34
C LYS A 64 10.83 7.56 -9.59
N ASP A 65 11.35 6.34 -9.41
CA ASP A 65 11.90 5.52 -10.49
C ASP A 65 10.81 4.76 -11.24
N PHE A 66 9.67 4.44 -10.59
CA PHE A 66 8.63 3.65 -11.23
C PHE A 66 7.26 4.34 -11.34
N MET A 67 6.87 5.16 -10.35
CA MET A 67 5.52 5.75 -10.33
C MET A 67 5.19 6.61 -11.58
N PRO A 68 6.11 7.40 -12.15
CA PRO A 68 5.81 8.14 -13.38
C PRO A 68 5.50 7.23 -14.56
N PHE A 69 6.19 6.10 -14.68
CA PHE A 69 6.01 5.15 -15.79
C PHE A 69 4.76 4.30 -15.64
N THR A 70 4.43 3.93 -14.42
CA THR A 70 3.26 3.10 -14.11
C THR A 70 1.99 3.91 -13.89
N LYS A 71 2.10 5.25 -13.83
CA LYS A 71 1.02 6.17 -13.44
C LYS A 71 0.40 5.78 -12.09
N ALA A 72 1.23 5.23 -11.20
CA ALA A 72 0.83 4.85 -9.87
C ALA A 72 0.53 6.08 -9.02
N SER A 73 -0.31 5.90 -8.01
CA SER A 73 -0.61 6.91 -7.00
C SER A 73 -0.61 6.29 -5.60
N TYR A 74 -0.40 7.12 -4.59
CA TYR A 74 -0.50 6.65 -3.21
C TYR A 74 -1.95 6.34 -2.85
N LYS A 75 -2.08 5.38 -1.95
CA LYS A 75 -3.36 4.93 -1.41
C LYS A 75 -3.41 5.24 0.09
N LEU A 76 -4.35 6.08 0.50
CA LEU A 76 -4.50 6.51 1.88
C LEU A 76 -5.45 5.62 2.68
N SER A 77 -6.51 5.14 2.05
CA SER A 77 -7.52 4.32 2.71
C SER A 77 -8.37 3.55 1.71
N ILE A 78 -9.08 2.55 2.20
CA ILE A 78 -10.23 1.96 1.49
C ILE A 78 -11.49 2.50 2.14
N ARG A 79 -12.43 3.00 1.35
CA ARG A 79 -13.76 3.35 1.81
C ARG A 79 -14.71 2.21 1.50
N PHE A 80 -15.39 1.73 2.54
CA PHE A 80 -16.43 0.72 2.43
C PHE A 80 -17.78 1.43 2.48
N GLU A 81 -18.57 1.29 1.42
CA GLU A 81 -19.93 1.81 1.35
C GLU A 81 -20.91 0.65 1.36
N ASP A 82 -22.05 0.83 2.00
CA ASP A 82 -23.11 -0.18 2.10
C ASP A 82 -22.63 -1.55 2.62
N PHE A 83 -21.49 -1.58 3.33
CA PHE A 83 -20.86 -2.83 3.74
C PHE A 83 -21.68 -3.60 4.77
N TYR A 84 -22.22 -2.91 5.77
CA TYR A 84 -23.03 -3.51 6.82
C TYR A 84 -24.52 -3.40 6.53
N LYS A 85 -24.95 -2.25 6.05
CA LYS A 85 -26.36 -1.96 5.76
C LYS A 85 -26.43 -0.97 4.60
N LYS A 86 -27.31 -1.26 3.64
CA LYS A 86 -27.57 -0.37 2.50
C LYS A 86 -28.02 1.02 2.99
N GLY A 87 -27.40 2.06 2.46
CA GLY A 87 -27.64 3.45 2.83
C GLY A 87 -26.82 3.93 4.04
N ASP A 88 -25.96 3.10 4.62
CA ASP A 88 -25.00 3.55 5.62
C ASP A 88 -23.96 4.48 4.99
N LYS A 89 -23.50 5.46 5.78
CA LYS A 89 -22.52 6.47 5.32
C LYS A 89 -21.14 5.90 5.01
N GLY A 90 -20.96 4.60 5.18
CA GLY A 90 -19.68 3.93 5.00
C GLY A 90 -18.65 4.28 6.08
N PHE A 91 -17.51 3.65 5.97
CA PHE A 91 -16.37 3.90 6.85
C PHE A 91 -15.06 3.73 6.07
N HIS A 92 -14.00 4.34 6.57
CA HIS A 92 -12.66 4.22 6.02
C HIS A 92 -11.83 3.22 6.81
N TYR A 93 -11.04 2.42 6.07
CA TYR A 93 -9.94 1.63 6.59
C TYR A 93 -8.64 2.29 6.10
N PRO A 94 -8.00 3.12 6.93
CA PRO A 94 -6.79 3.82 6.56
C PRO A 94 -5.59 2.86 6.47
N PHE A 95 -4.67 3.17 5.57
CA PHE A 95 -3.38 2.49 5.47
C PHE A 95 -2.33 3.21 6.29
N GLY A 96 -1.22 2.51 6.58
CA GLY A 96 -0.13 3.03 7.37
C GLY A 96 -0.23 2.67 8.86
N ARG A 97 0.71 3.19 9.63
CA ARG A 97 0.77 2.93 11.07
C ARG A 97 -0.31 3.73 11.79
N VAL A 98 -0.94 3.08 12.72
CA VAL A 98 -1.82 3.73 13.69
C VAL A 98 -0.92 4.51 14.65
N TYR A 99 -1.31 5.74 14.95
CA TYR A 99 -0.59 6.54 15.94
C TYR A 99 -0.75 5.90 17.33
N GLU A 100 0.34 5.40 17.86
CA GLU A 100 0.44 4.85 19.21
C GLU A 100 1.44 5.70 19.99
N ASN A 101 0.93 6.71 20.68
CA ASN A 101 1.74 7.46 21.64
C ASN A 101 1.37 6.97 23.05
N GLU A 102 2.37 6.60 23.84
CA GLU A 102 2.19 6.14 25.21
C GLU A 102 1.48 7.18 26.10
N GLN A 103 1.60 8.45 25.76
CA GLN A 103 1.02 9.56 26.53
C GLN A 103 -0.39 9.96 26.07
N VAL A 104 -0.80 9.73 24.81
CA VAL A 104 -2.00 10.34 24.22
C VAL A 104 -3.05 9.32 23.79
N GLY A 105 -2.77 8.04 23.76
CA GLY A 105 -3.85 7.12 23.50
C GLY A 105 -3.50 5.89 22.72
N ARG A 106 -3.68 4.83 23.37
CA ARG A 106 -3.88 3.52 22.75
C ARG A 106 -5.27 3.51 22.11
N LYS A 107 -5.50 2.59 21.20
CA LYS A 107 -6.81 2.33 20.53
C LYS A 107 -7.95 2.23 21.56
N GLU A 108 -7.64 1.75 22.73
CA GLU A 108 -8.56 1.57 23.86
C GLU A 108 -9.19 2.91 24.34
N PHE A 109 -8.45 4.02 24.27
CA PHE A 109 -8.98 5.32 24.69
C PHE A 109 -10.19 5.76 23.89
N TRP A 110 -10.26 5.40 22.60
CA TRP A 110 -11.45 5.70 21.84
C TRP A 110 -12.67 4.94 22.37
N PHE A 111 -12.51 3.69 22.77
CA PHE A 111 -13.58 2.88 23.36
C PHE A 111 -13.99 3.44 24.72
N PHE A 112 -13.04 3.87 25.57
CA PHE A 112 -13.34 4.60 26.78
C PHE A 112 -14.13 5.87 26.51
N LYS A 113 -13.66 6.69 25.56
CA LYS A 113 -14.37 7.88 25.14
C LYS A 113 -15.81 7.53 24.71
N LYS A 114 -16.00 6.52 23.92
CA LYS A 114 -17.32 6.06 23.47
C LYS A 114 -18.22 5.64 24.64
N LYS A 115 -17.64 4.99 25.67
CA LYS A 115 -18.38 4.59 26.87
C LYS A 115 -18.90 5.80 27.68
N PHE A 116 -18.04 6.80 27.88
CA PHE A 116 -18.42 7.99 28.67
C PHE A 116 -19.19 9.03 27.85
N TYR A 117 -19.02 9.03 26.54
CA TYR A 117 -19.69 9.92 25.59
C TYR A 117 -20.43 9.11 24.51
N PRO A 118 -21.60 8.52 24.85
CA PRO A 118 -22.32 7.59 23.96
C PRO A 118 -22.69 8.19 22.58
N LYS A 119 -22.84 9.52 22.50
CA LYS A 119 -23.13 10.23 21.24
C LYS A 119 -21.93 10.27 20.27
N THR A 120 -20.73 9.83 20.69
CA THR A 120 -19.58 9.74 19.80
C THR A 120 -19.88 8.78 18.65
N LYS A 121 -19.76 9.28 17.42
CA LYS A 121 -20.05 8.48 16.20
C LYS A 121 -18.96 7.42 15.99
N LEU A 122 -19.36 6.23 15.57
CA LEU A 122 -18.41 5.14 15.25
C LEU A 122 -17.47 5.53 14.10
N SER A 123 -17.95 6.32 13.14
CA SER A 123 -17.14 6.84 12.02
C SER A 123 -15.95 7.70 12.47
N ASN A 124 -15.93 8.17 13.73
CA ASN A 124 -14.80 8.94 14.25
C ASN A 124 -13.64 8.06 14.71
N TYR A 125 -13.79 6.74 14.72
CA TYR A 125 -12.72 5.84 15.16
C TYR A 125 -11.46 5.98 14.29
N ALA A 126 -11.59 5.83 12.99
CA ALA A 126 -10.46 5.97 12.06
C ALA A 126 -9.78 7.35 12.17
N ASN A 127 -10.58 8.42 12.29
CA ASN A 127 -10.07 9.78 12.47
C ASN A 127 -9.26 9.96 13.78
N SER A 128 -9.56 9.15 14.79
CA SER A 128 -8.91 9.27 16.10
C SER A 128 -7.57 8.56 16.17
N ILE A 129 -7.33 7.59 15.29
CA ILE A 129 -6.18 6.69 15.38
C ILE A 129 -5.23 6.79 14.18
N SER A 130 -5.66 7.41 13.07
CA SER A 130 -4.87 7.47 11.84
C SER A 130 -4.72 8.90 11.34
N PRO A 131 -3.50 9.43 11.30
CA PRO A 131 -3.23 10.77 10.75
C PRO A 131 -3.57 10.86 9.25
N GLN A 132 -3.51 9.76 8.51
CA GLN A 132 -3.89 9.72 7.09
C GLN A 132 -5.34 10.14 6.87
N MET A 133 -6.20 9.97 7.88
CA MET A 133 -7.59 10.41 7.81
C MET A 133 -7.74 11.93 7.69
N ALA A 134 -6.76 12.70 8.14
CA ALA A 134 -6.76 14.15 7.92
C ALA A 134 -6.64 14.46 6.42
N LEU A 135 -5.78 13.74 5.70
CA LEU A 135 -5.63 13.87 4.25
C LEU A 135 -6.89 13.40 3.51
N VAL A 136 -7.43 12.25 3.90
CA VAL A 136 -8.67 11.70 3.32
C VAL A 136 -9.84 12.67 3.45
N ASN A 137 -10.04 13.21 4.67
CA ASN A 137 -11.18 14.11 4.95
C ASN A 137 -11.06 15.45 4.22
N ASN A 138 -9.85 15.88 3.90
CA ASN A 138 -9.61 17.11 3.15
C ASN A 138 -9.42 16.86 1.65
N ASN A 139 -9.59 15.62 1.19
CA ASN A 139 -9.40 15.21 -0.21
C ASN A 139 -8.04 15.64 -0.78
N VAL A 140 -6.99 15.49 0.03
CA VAL A 140 -5.63 15.87 -0.30
C VAL A 140 -4.76 14.64 -0.36
N LEU A 141 -4.06 14.46 -1.47
CA LEU A 141 -2.86 13.62 -1.52
C LEU A 141 -1.65 14.50 -1.19
N PHE A 142 -0.66 13.90 -0.56
CA PHE A 142 0.58 14.62 -0.30
C PHE A 142 1.19 15.12 -1.61
N LYS A 143 1.52 16.41 -1.64
CA LYS A 143 2.14 17.06 -2.77
C LYS A 143 3.25 17.94 -2.22
N ASN A 144 4.49 17.75 -2.67
CA ASN A 144 5.52 18.71 -2.35
C ASN A 144 5.39 19.96 -3.24
N GLU A 145 6.05 21.04 -2.86
CA GLU A 145 5.99 22.33 -3.57
C GLU A 145 6.44 22.24 -5.03
N ASN A 146 7.29 21.27 -5.36
CA ASN A 146 7.85 21.05 -6.69
C ASN A 146 7.07 20.04 -7.56
N ASN A 147 5.93 19.54 -7.12
CA ASN A 147 5.21 18.43 -7.78
C ASN A 147 6.04 17.14 -7.91
N GLU A 148 7.14 17.00 -7.21
CA GLU A 148 7.96 15.82 -7.22
C GLU A 148 7.33 14.73 -6.34
N ILE A 149 7.55 13.47 -6.71
CA ILE A 149 7.17 12.35 -5.85
C ILE A 149 8.12 12.34 -4.66
N PRO A 150 7.63 12.53 -3.43
CA PRO A 150 8.51 12.57 -2.28
C PRO A 150 9.13 11.19 -2.05
N ASN A 151 10.42 11.18 -1.72
CA ASN A 151 11.07 9.99 -1.18
C ASN A 151 10.63 9.81 0.28
N PHE A 152 9.46 9.22 0.49
CA PHE A 152 9.05 8.85 1.84
C PHE A 152 9.70 7.54 2.23
N ASN A 153 10.53 7.60 3.23
CA ASN A 153 10.91 6.42 3.98
C ASN A 153 9.89 6.25 5.11
N PHE A 154 8.84 5.48 4.87
CA PHE A 154 7.81 5.20 5.87
C PHE A 154 8.32 4.37 7.07
N LYS A 155 9.62 4.07 7.11
CA LYS A 155 10.23 3.37 8.25
C LYS A 155 10.50 4.27 9.44
N ASP A 156 10.51 5.59 9.25
CA ASP A 156 10.92 6.55 10.28
C ASP A 156 9.75 7.25 10.98
N HIS A 157 8.49 6.78 10.76
CA HIS A 157 7.31 7.37 11.41
C HIS A 157 6.37 6.32 12.00
#